data_7f9b5817ab3173faa0d45a45c54cbff3
#
_entry.id   7f9b5817ab3173faa0d45a45c54cbff3
#
_cell.length_a   1.000
_cell.length_b   1.000
_cell.length_c   1.000
_cell.angle_alpha   90.00
_cell.angle_beta   90.00
_cell.angle_gamma   90.00
#
_symmetry.space_group_name_H-M   'P 1'
#
loop_
_entity.id
_entity.type
_entity.pdbx_description
1 polymer ?
#
loop_
_entity_poly.entity_id
_entity_poly.type
_entity_poly.pdbx_seq_one_letter_code
_entity_poly.pdbx_strand_id
1 'polypeptide(L)'
;MTTEERLATLEREQAKTKAKLARLEKALDAQRQEVRARGFVLVDENGNTRAVLAMEKDEAGLFLWDETGKRRVGLNAGKDGPKLNLYNENGNLRATLCAEKDGSKLCLGDEGGYLRAALHVGADGSPGLDLYDGKRKGRVHLRVLPDATSLFAFYDQNDKVRLGLKLSAEGEARLDLFDQKANARVGLKVSVDGVPRLDLLDHSGMARASLCLLADEQPRILLGDQNGKIRASLRVLTDGATGLVLMNQNGYPCGSFRVSADGTPALILSDHNERTRAQLRVMPSGDPFFTLFDPNEKSGVELRVQSDGSTGLKLADQNGQERANLFILANGAPGLVLYNQHHNMRAKLVALADGQLSLELADQNGTSRAGLVVLANGASSLELADENGKPRASLVTLADGTPRLDLFDENGKGVFKAP
;
A
#
# COMPACT_ATOMS: atom_id res chain seq x y z
N MET A 1 -3.55 -11.63 -120.81
CA MET A 1 -4.07 -11.20 -119.56
C MET A 1 -4.63 -9.79 -119.76
N THR A 2 -5.92 -9.63 -119.68
CA THR A 2 -6.59 -8.35 -119.82
C THR A 2 -6.39 -7.44 -118.58
N THR A 3 -6.61 -6.17 -118.76
CA THR A 3 -6.44 -5.16 -117.64
C THR A 3 -7.33 -5.51 -116.48
N GLU A 4 -8.51 -6.07 -116.68
CA GLU A 4 -9.45 -6.54 -115.66
C GLU A 4 -8.94 -7.75 -114.86
N GLU A 5 -8.25 -8.73 -115.53
CA GLU A 5 -7.68 -9.89 -114.90
C GLU A 5 -6.50 -9.47 -113.99
N ARG A 6 -5.78 -8.45 -114.38
CA ARG A 6 -4.67 -7.85 -113.55
C ARG A 6 -5.20 -7.15 -112.36
N LEU A 7 -6.33 -6.39 -112.54
CA LEU A 7 -6.97 -5.69 -111.44
C LEU A 7 -7.50 -6.65 -110.38
N ALA A 8 -8.23 -7.70 -110.83
CA ALA A 8 -8.76 -8.75 -109.94
C ALA A 8 -7.62 -9.51 -109.17
N THR A 9 -6.48 -9.70 -109.82
CA THR A 9 -5.35 -10.35 -109.21
C THR A 9 -4.71 -9.44 -108.18
N LEU A 10 -4.56 -8.16 -108.44
CA LEU A 10 -4.04 -7.15 -107.48
C LEU A 10 -5.00 -6.95 -106.28
N GLU A 11 -6.32 -6.94 -106.51
CA GLU A 11 -7.33 -6.89 -105.44
C GLU A 11 -7.28 -8.12 -104.58
N ARG A 12 -7.06 -9.30 -105.06
CA ARG A 12 -6.87 -10.53 -104.28
C ARG A 12 -5.59 -10.53 -103.52
N GLU A 13 -4.47 -10.03 -104.08
CA GLU A 13 -3.22 -9.89 -103.39
C GLU A 13 -3.28 -8.80 -102.26
N GLN A 14 -4.00 -7.68 -102.51
CA GLN A 14 -4.23 -6.64 -101.50
C GLN A 14 -5.12 -7.19 -100.36
N ALA A 15 -6.17 -8.00 -100.68
CA ALA A 15 -6.96 -8.63 -99.65
C ALA A 15 -6.17 -9.64 -98.82
N LYS A 16 -5.30 -10.45 -99.47
CA LYS A 16 -4.42 -11.38 -98.76
C LYS A 16 -3.40 -10.65 -97.86
N THR A 17 -2.85 -9.51 -98.30
CA THR A 17 -1.90 -8.70 -97.59
C THR A 17 -2.57 -8.02 -96.38
N LYS A 18 -3.82 -7.47 -96.59
CA LYS A 18 -4.62 -6.92 -95.48
C LYS A 18 -4.96 -8.00 -94.44
N ALA A 19 -5.36 -9.20 -94.85
CA ALA A 19 -5.64 -10.30 -93.94
C ALA A 19 -4.37 -10.75 -93.12
N LYS A 20 -3.21 -10.75 -93.81
CA LYS A 20 -1.95 -11.06 -93.17
C LYS A 20 -1.53 -9.97 -92.19
N LEU A 21 -1.69 -8.68 -92.50
CA LEU A 21 -1.44 -7.54 -91.62
C LEU A 21 -2.32 -7.59 -90.40
N ALA A 22 -3.64 -7.82 -90.56
CA ALA A 22 -4.58 -7.93 -89.43
C ALA A 22 -4.25 -9.13 -88.52
N ARG A 23 -3.74 -10.25 -89.07
CA ARG A 23 -3.28 -11.39 -88.27
C ARG A 23 -2.01 -11.06 -87.54
N LEU A 24 -1.07 -10.33 -88.14
CA LEU A 24 0.17 -9.87 -87.47
C LEU A 24 -0.08 -8.81 -86.38
N GLU A 25 -1.01 -7.88 -86.62
CA GLU A 25 -1.46 -6.93 -85.66
C GLU A 25 -2.12 -7.59 -84.44
N LYS A 26 -3.03 -8.58 -84.72
CA LYS A 26 -3.64 -9.35 -83.63
C LYS A 26 -2.64 -10.23 -82.86
N ALA A 27 -1.63 -10.77 -83.52
CA ALA A 27 -0.58 -11.52 -82.88
C ALA A 27 0.34 -10.62 -82.08
N LEU A 28 0.63 -9.41 -82.55
CA LEU A 28 1.42 -8.39 -81.86
C LEU A 28 0.69 -7.86 -80.65
N ASP A 29 -0.63 -7.62 -80.74
CA ASP A 29 -1.44 -7.20 -79.62
C ASP A 29 -1.59 -8.33 -78.55
N ALA A 30 -1.69 -9.60 -78.98
CA ALA A 30 -1.66 -10.73 -78.07
C ALA A 30 -0.31 -10.92 -77.36
N GLN A 31 0.81 -10.55 -78.06
CA GLN A 31 2.14 -10.52 -77.43
C GLN A 31 2.40 -9.27 -76.53
N ARG A 32 1.67 -8.19 -76.75
CA ARG A 32 1.76 -6.97 -75.94
C ARG A 32 1.14 -7.09 -74.55
N GLN A 33 0.29 -8.08 -74.27
CA GLN A 33 -0.37 -8.24 -72.99
C GLN A 33 0.51 -8.89 -71.92
N GLU A 34 1.61 -9.57 -72.29
CA GLU A 34 2.53 -10.18 -71.34
C GLU A 34 3.99 -10.16 -71.90
N VAL A 35 4.90 -9.56 -71.16
CA VAL A 35 6.32 -9.62 -71.43
C VAL A 35 6.97 -10.59 -70.45
N ARG A 36 7.36 -11.77 -70.92
CA ARG A 36 8.14 -12.75 -70.16
C ARG A 36 9.62 -12.53 -70.34
N ALA A 37 10.31 -12.08 -69.31
CA ALA A 37 11.74 -11.87 -69.29
C ALA A 37 12.35 -12.48 -68.01
N ARG A 38 13.62 -12.90 -68.08
CA ARG A 38 14.36 -13.36 -66.90
C ARG A 38 14.77 -12.19 -66.01
N GLY A 39 14.76 -10.96 -66.51
CA GLY A 39 15.03 -9.74 -65.78
C GLY A 39 14.85 -8.50 -66.64
N PHE A 40 14.57 -7.38 -66.00
CA PHE A 40 14.58 -6.03 -66.55
C PHE A 40 15.69 -5.23 -65.89
N VAL A 41 16.53 -4.61 -66.65
CA VAL A 41 17.66 -3.76 -66.17
C VAL A 41 17.47 -2.36 -66.71
N LEU A 42 17.42 -1.37 -65.82
CA LEU A 42 17.47 0.05 -66.16
C LEU A 42 18.92 0.52 -65.98
N VAL A 43 19.49 1.12 -67.06
CA VAL A 43 20.82 1.74 -67.02
C VAL A 43 20.73 3.23 -67.26
N ASP A 44 21.72 3.99 -66.75
CA ASP A 44 21.86 5.42 -67.02
C ASP A 44 22.58 5.65 -68.38
N GLU A 45 22.79 6.94 -68.73
CA GLU A 45 23.43 7.35 -69.99
C GLU A 45 24.89 6.79 -70.14
N ASN A 46 25.53 6.46 -69.02
CA ASN A 46 26.89 5.88 -68.99
C ASN A 46 26.89 4.36 -68.97
N GLY A 47 25.70 3.70 -69.03
CA GLY A 47 25.57 2.26 -69.02
C GLY A 47 25.59 1.64 -67.60
N ASN A 48 25.60 2.45 -66.50
CA ASN A 48 25.59 1.92 -65.15
C ASN A 48 24.15 1.44 -64.78
N THR A 49 24.10 0.29 -64.11
CA THR A 49 22.84 -0.26 -63.63
C THR A 49 22.23 0.62 -62.51
N ARG A 50 20.96 1.04 -62.72
CA ARG A 50 20.19 1.90 -61.78
C ARG A 50 19.02 1.16 -61.15
N ALA A 51 18.41 0.23 -61.84
CA ALA A 51 17.40 -0.64 -61.31
C ALA A 51 17.43 -2.03 -61.96
N VAL A 52 17.07 -3.04 -61.19
CA VAL A 52 16.95 -4.43 -61.69
C VAL A 52 15.67 -5.02 -61.08
N LEU A 53 14.81 -5.57 -61.94
CA LEU A 53 13.75 -6.50 -61.57
C LEU A 53 14.16 -7.88 -62.08
N ALA A 54 14.55 -8.78 -61.20
CA ALA A 54 15.06 -10.10 -61.57
C ALA A 54 14.92 -11.12 -60.42
N MET A 55 15.23 -12.38 -60.74
CA MET A 55 15.45 -13.41 -59.73
C MET A 55 16.90 -13.30 -59.19
N GLU A 56 17.02 -13.12 -57.90
CA GLU A 56 18.32 -13.17 -57.18
C GLU A 56 18.25 -14.37 -56.22
N LYS A 57 19.03 -15.42 -56.44
CA LYS A 57 19.08 -16.63 -55.59
C LYS A 57 17.72 -17.22 -55.26
N ASP A 58 16.88 -17.43 -56.29
CA ASP A 58 15.53 -17.95 -56.19
C ASP A 58 14.46 -17.00 -55.58
N GLU A 59 14.83 -15.75 -55.34
CA GLU A 59 13.93 -14.70 -54.86
C GLU A 59 13.65 -13.68 -55.95
N ALA A 60 12.38 -13.38 -56.22
CA ALA A 60 12.01 -12.27 -57.11
C ALA A 60 12.30 -10.94 -56.36
N GLY A 61 12.99 -10.03 -57.01
CA GLY A 61 13.36 -8.77 -56.37
C GLY A 61 13.43 -7.58 -57.33
N LEU A 62 13.09 -6.39 -56.81
CA LEU A 62 13.36 -5.09 -57.38
C LEU A 62 14.44 -4.40 -56.55
N PHE A 63 15.52 -4.05 -57.20
CA PHE A 63 16.67 -3.45 -56.57
C PHE A 63 17.02 -2.12 -57.25
N LEU A 64 17.34 -1.08 -56.45
CA LEU A 64 17.70 0.23 -56.94
C LEU A 64 19.11 0.61 -56.42
N TRP A 65 19.93 1.16 -57.34
CA TRP A 65 21.29 1.65 -57.02
C TRP A 65 21.37 3.16 -57.23
N ASP A 66 22.23 3.80 -56.46
CA ASP A 66 22.59 5.20 -56.64
C ASP A 66 23.61 5.39 -57.75
N GLU A 67 24.01 6.63 -58.02
CA GLU A 67 25.00 7.00 -59.03
C GLU A 67 26.39 6.43 -58.75
N THR A 68 26.68 6.08 -57.49
CA THR A 68 27.96 5.47 -57.10
C THR A 68 27.93 3.92 -57.17
N GLY A 69 26.85 3.32 -57.66
CA GLY A 69 26.66 1.89 -57.79
C GLY A 69 26.34 1.15 -56.49
N LYS A 70 25.97 1.89 -55.42
CA LYS A 70 25.54 1.28 -54.14
C LYS A 70 24.04 1.03 -54.13
N ARG A 71 23.63 -0.15 -53.63
CA ARG A 71 22.23 -0.50 -53.45
C ARG A 71 21.58 0.43 -52.40
N ARG A 72 20.46 1.06 -52.75
CA ARG A 72 19.68 1.97 -51.89
C ARG A 72 18.34 1.40 -51.48
N VAL A 73 17.75 0.57 -52.35
CA VAL A 73 16.47 -0.07 -52.11
C VAL A 73 16.54 -1.52 -52.57
N GLY A 74 15.98 -2.42 -51.80
CA GLY A 74 15.72 -3.80 -52.15
C GLY A 74 14.31 -4.20 -51.75
N LEU A 75 13.47 -4.56 -52.70
CA LEU A 75 12.16 -5.20 -52.46
C LEU A 75 12.27 -6.62 -53.02
N ASN A 76 12.16 -7.61 -52.13
CA ASN A 76 12.25 -9.01 -52.50
C ASN A 76 11.16 -9.86 -51.85
N ALA A 77 10.76 -10.92 -52.56
CA ALA A 77 9.78 -11.90 -52.12
C ALA A 77 10.47 -13.28 -52.18
N GLY A 78 11.05 -13.65 -51.04
CA GLY A 78 11.75 -14.91 -50.89
C GLY A 78 10.94 -15.94 -50.10
N LYS A 79 11.58 -17.05 -49.79
CA LYS A 79 11.01 -18.22 -49.08
C LYS A 79 10.52 -17.83 -47.68
N ASP A 80 11.20 -16.87 -46.99
CA ASP A 80 10.86 -16.43 -45.64
C ASP A 80 9.80 -15.33 -45.61
N GLY A 81 9.40 -14.83 -46.80
CA GLY A 81 8.41 -13.77 -46.96
C GLY A 81 8.97 -12.50 -47.61
N PRO A 82 8.11 -11.54 -47.93
CA PRO A 82 8.49 -10.30 -48.57
C PRO A 82 9.24 -9.37 -47.63
N LYS A 83 10.25 -8.63 -48.19
CA LYS A 83 11.09 -7.65 -47.51
C LYS A 83 11.29 -6.40 -48.34
N LEU A 84 11.14 -5.23 -47.71
CA LEU A 84 11.58 -3.94 -48.22
C LEU A 84 12.75 -3.48 -47.37
N ASN A 85 13.93 -3.35 -47.99
CA ASN A 85 15.16 -2.91 -47.37
C ASN A 85 15.58 -1.54 -47.89
N LEU A 86 15.94 -0.63 -47.02
CA LEU A 86 16.48 0.71 -47.33
C LEU A 86 17.90 0.82 -46.78
N TYR A 87 18.82 1.27 -47.62
CA TYR A 87 20.23 1.36 -47.30
C TYR A 87 20.72 2.82 -47.35
N ASN A 88 21.69 3.16 -46.52
CA ASN A 88 22.36 4.46 -46.57
C ASN A 88 23.42 4.53 -47.71
N GLU A 89 24.06 5.66 -47.82
CA GLU A 89 25.16 5.92 -48.77
C GLU A 89 26.36 4.99 -48.58
N ASN A 90 26.55 4.43 -47.38
CA ASN A 90 27.63 3.49 -47.10
C ASN A 90 27.24 2.03 -47.38
N GLY A 91 25.97 1.76 -47.82
CA GLY A 91 25.44 0.43 -48.06
C GLY A 91 24.96 -0.29 -46.82
N ASN A 92 24.88 0.41 -45.66
CA ASN A 92 24.37 -0.16 -44.41
C ASN A 92 22.84 -0.14 -44.40
N LEU A 93 22.23 -1.23 -43.92
CA LEU A 93 20.78 -1.36 -43.77
C LEU A 93 20.24 -0.39 -42.72
N ARG A 94 19.36 0.54 -43.12
CA ARG A 94 18.77 1.56 -42.26
C ARG A 94 17.34 1.29 -41.87
N ALA A 95 16.57 0.63 -42.73
CA ALA A 95 15.23 0.22 -42.44
C ALA A 95 14.87 -1.07 -43.17
N THR A 96 14.11 -1.92 -42.51
CA THR A 96 13.53 -3.12 -43.11
C THR A 96 12.05 -3.20 -42.68
N LEU A 97 11.17 -3.39 -43.66
CA LEU A 97 9.81 -3.83 -43.47
C LEU A 97 9.69 -5.26 -44.01
N CYS A 98 9.29 -6.21 -43.18
CA CYS A 98 9.14 -7.59 -43.60
C CYS A 98 7.85 -8.21 -43.01
N ALA A 99 7.33 -9.20 -43.72
CA ALA A 99 6.25 -10.07 -43.29
C ALA A 99 6.73 -11.50 -43.41
N GLU A 100 7.33 -12.01 -42.35
CA GLU A 100 7.92 -13.34 -42.27
C GLU A 100 6.99 -14.33 -41.59
N LYS A 101 7.31 -15.62 -41.64
CA LYS A 101 6.55 -16.67 -40.96
C LYS A 101 6.44 -16.41 -39.44
N ASP A 102 7.46 -15.80 -38.83
CA ASP A 102 7.51 -15.49 -37.41
C ASP A 102 6.85 -14.14 -37.05
N GLY A 103 6.19 -13.52 -38.04
CA GLY A 103 5.45 -12.26 -37.85
C GLY A 103 5.95 -11.11 -38.75
N SER A 104 5.30 -9.98 -38.61
CA SER A 104 5.63 -8.77 -39.38
C SER A 104 6.51 -7.83 -38.54
N LYS A 105 7.51 -7.17 -39.18
CA LYS A 105 8.46 -6.30 -38.49
C LYS A 105 8.78 -5.06 -39.30
N LEU A 106 8.86 -3.92 -38.62
CA LEU A 106 9.56 -2.71 -39.08
C LEU A 106 10.78 -2.51 -38.19
N CYS A 107 11.95 -2.64 -38.76
CA CYS A 107 13.23 -2.48 -38.07
C CYS A 107 13.93 -1.19 -38.55
N LEU A 108 14.49 -0.42 -37.64
CA LEU A 108 15.24 0.80 -37.89
C LEU A 108 16.65 0.64 -37.34
N GLY A 109 17.66 0.90 -38.21
CA GLY A 109 19.09 0.80 -37.91
C GLY A 109 19.74 2.19 -37.79
N ASP A 110 20.87 2.26 -37.07
CA ASP A 110 21.75 3.43 -37.06
C ASP A 110 22.63 3.52 -38.33
N GLU A 111 23.49 4.50 -38.39
CA GLU A 111 24.39 4.69 -39.56
C GLU A 111 25.27 3.48 -39.85
N GLY A 112 25.64 2.70 -38.85
CA GLY A 112 26.38 1.46 -38.97
C GLY A 112 25.52 0.25 -39.36
N GLY A 113 24.19 0.42 -39.48
CA GLY A 113 23.25 -0.67 -39.77
C GLY A 113 22.88 -1.50 -38.55
N TYR A 114 23.24 -1.06 -37.34
CA TYR A 114 22.86 -1.76 -36.12
C TYR A 114 21.41 -1.44 -35.71
N LEU A 115 20.62 -2.46 -35.40
CA LEU A 115 19.24 -2.33 -34.97
C LEU A 115 19.12 -1.41 -33.73
N ARG A 116 18.22 -0.43 -33.82
CA ARG A 116 17.94 0.57 -32.78
C ARG A 116 16.47 0.55 -32.33
N ALA A 117 15.56 0.24 -33.23
CA ALA A 117 14.16 0.11 -32.92
C ALA A 117 13.52 -0.97 -33.78
N ALA A 118 12.60 -1.71 -33.21
CA ALA A 118 11.76 -2.68 -33.94
C ALA A 118 10.31 -2.55 -33.47
N LEU A 119 9.40 -2.31 -34.40
CA LEU A 119 7.97 -2.49 -34.23
C LEU A 119 7.60 -3.83 -34.88
N HIS A 120 6.92 -4.70 -34.15
CA HIS A 120 6.60 -6.03 -34.67
C HIS A 120 5.25 -6.54 -34.17
N VAL A 121 4.73 -7.51 -34.92
CA VAL A 121 3.65 -8.39 -34.49
C VAL A 121 4.19 -9.80 -34.57
N GLY A 122 4.28 -10.51 -33.45
CA GLY A 122 4.77 -11.89 -33.39
C GLY A 122 3.84 -12.90 -34.08
N ALA A 123 4.30 -14.15 -34.22
CA ALA A 123 3.50 -15.22 -34.80
C ALA A 123 2.25 -15.56 -33.97
N ASP A 124 2.27 -15.26 -32.69
CA ASP A 124 1.15 -15.40 -31.74
C ASP A 124 0.16 -14.22 -31.78
N GLY A 125 0.39 -13.24 -32.69
CA GLY A 125 -0.42 -12.02 -32.80
C GLY A 125 -0.02 -10.89 -31.84
N SER A 126 0.97 -11.10 -30.98
CA SER A 126 1.42 -10.11 -29.98
C SER A 126 2.15 -8.92 -30.61
N PRO A 127 1.63 -7.67 -30.56
CA PRO A 127 2.36 -6.50 -30.99
C PRO A 127 3.41 -6.08 -29.95
N GLY A 128 4.51 -5.53 -30.47
CA GLY A 128 5.59 -5.04 -29.61
C GLY A 128 6.44 -3.96 -30.24
N LEU A 129 7.03 -3.12 -29.37
CA LEU A 129 8.05 -2.14 -29.71
C LEU A 129 9.28 -2.40 -28.84
N ASP A 130 10.43 -2.57 -29.48
CA ASP A 130 11.74 -2.75 -28.86
C ASP A 130 12.66 -1.60 -29.21
N LEU A 131 13.36 -1.06 -28.20
CA LEU A 131 14.44 -0.10 -28.38
C LEU A 131 15.74 -0.69 -27.86
N TYR A 132 16.82 -0.48 -28.65
CA TYR A 132 18.14 -1.06 -28.40
C TYR A 132 19.21 0.00 -28.21
N ASP A 133 20.19 -0.26 -27.36
CA ASP A 133 21.38 0.58 -27.22
C ASP A 133 22.44 0.34 -28.31
N GLY A 134 23.56 1.09 -28.22
CA GLY A 134 24.68 0.96 -29.14
C GLY A 134 25.38 -0.39 -29.11
N LYS A 135 25.15 -1.19 -28.08
CA LYS A 135 25.70 -2.56 -27.95
C LYS A 135 24.69 -3.63 -28.38
N ARG A 136 23.57 -3.26 -29.01
CA ARG A 136 22.46 -4.12 -29.47
C ARG A 136 21.72 -4.80 -28.33
N LYS A 137 21.73 -4.19 -27.12
CA LYS A 137 21.00 -4.69 -25.97
C LYS A 137 19.64 -4.03 -25.93
N GLY A 138 18.58 -4.82 -25.71
CA GLY A 138 17.23 -4.30 -25.49
C GLY A 138 17.19 -3.47 -24.21
N ARG A 139 16.67 -2.24 -24.32
CA ARG A 139 16.55 -1.31 -23.18
C ARG A 139 15.13 -1.02 -22.81
N VAL A 140 14.25 -1.04 -23.77
CA VAL A 140 12.83 -0.77 -23.60
C VAL A 140 12.04 -1.80 -24.40
N HIS A 141 11.06 -2.42 -23.73
CA HIS A 141 10.10 -3.31 -24.37
C HIS A 141 8.69 -2.87 -24.04
N LEU A 142 7.86 -2.66 -25.05
CA LEU A 142 6.42 -2.50 -24.95
C LEU A 142 5.78 -3.73 -25.62
N ARG A 143 4.87 -4.40 -24.94
CA ARG A 143 4.18 -5.61 -25.42
C ARG A 143 2.69 -5.57 -25.09
N VAL A 144 1.89 -6.15 -25.97
CA VAL A 144 0.55 -6.62 -25.62
C VAL A 144 0.55 -8.14 -25.86
N LEU A 145 0.32 -8.91 -24.81
CA LEU A 145 0.33 -10.37 -24.86
C LEU A 145 -1.01 -10.92 -25.41
N PRO A 146 -1.08 -12.19 -25.83
CA PRO A 146 -2.32 -12.78 -26.33
C PRO A 146 -3.48 -12.80 -25.34
N ASP A 147 -3.20 -12.79 -24.02
CA ASP A 147 -4.17 -12.68 -22.95
C ASP A 147 -4.63 -11.23 -22.67
N ALA A 148 -4.28 -10.27 -23.54
CA ALA A 148 -4.50 -8.84 -23.42
C ALA A 148 -3.69 -8.14 -22.30
N THR A 149 -2.79 -8.83 -21.60
CA THR A 149 -1.84 -8.19 -20.67
C THR A 149 -0.95 -7.22 -21.43
N SER A 150 -0.89 -5.97 -20.96
CA SER A 150 0.03 -4.94 -21.48
C SER A 150 1.24 -4.81 -20.57
N LEU A 151 2.44 -4.77 -21.16
CA LEU A 151 3.72 -4.67 -20.46
C LEU A 151 4.56 -3.54 -21.03
N PHE A 152 5.20 -2.76 -20.15
CA PHE A 152 6.23 -1.81 -20.50
C PHE A 152 7.41 -1.97 -19.54
N ALA A 153 8.58 -2.34 -20.05
CA ALA A 153 9.72 -2.71 -19.25
C ALA A 153 10.99 -1.97 -19.67
N PHE A 154 11.79 -1.57 -18.68
CA PHE A 154 13.12 -0.97 -18.86
C PHE A 154 14.19 -1.90 -18.29
N TYR A 155 15.29 -2.03 -19.03
CA TYR A 155 16.40 -2.93 -18.72
C TYR A 155 17.72 -2.16 -18.54
N ASP A 156 18.53 -2.62 -17.60
CA ASP A 156 19.88 -2.09 -17.39
C ASP A 156 20.89 -2.70 -18.38
N GLN A 157 22.15 -2.25 -18.27
CA GLN A 157 23.25 -2.73 -19.12
C GLN A 157 23.55 -4.24 -19.00
N ASN A 158 23.05 -4.91 -17.97
CA ASN A 158 23.21 -6.34 -17.70
C ASN A 158 21.97 -7.15 -18.10
N ASP A 159 21.07 -6.57 -18.91
CA ASP A 159 19.80 -7.16 -19.36
C ASP A 159 18.87 -7.54 -18.19
N LYS A 160 18.97 -6.82 -17.06
CA LYS A 160 18.07 -6.97 -15.92
C LYS A 160 16.96 -5.92 -15.96
N VAL A 161 15.73 -6.34 -15.79
CA VAL A 161 14.59 -5.42 -15.63
C VAL A 161 14.82 -4.55 -14.40
N ARG A 162 14.57 -3.24 -14.55
CA ARG A 162 14.73 -2.24 -13.47
C ARG A 162 13.43 -1.50 -13.16
N LEU A 163 12.54 -1.41 -14.14
CA LEU A 163 11.22 -0.84 -14.01
C LEU A 163 10.28 -1.63 -14.92
N GLY A 164 9.09 -1.95 -14.40
CA GLY A 164 8.02 -2.59 -15.15
C GLY A 164 6.69 -1.91 -14.88
N LEU A 165 5.93 -1.64 -15.93
CA LEU A 165 4.51 -1.31 -15.87
C LEU A 165 3.73 -2.50 -16.43
N LYS A 166 2.69 -2.91 -15.75
CA LYS A 166 1.82 -4.00 -16.16
C LYS A 166 0.36 -3.60 -15.99
N LEU A 167 -0.43 -3.88 -17.01
CA LEU A 167 -1.88 -3.93 -16.90
C LEU A 167 -2.28 -5.37 -17.24
N SER A 168 -2.78 -6.11 -16.24
CA SER A 168 -3.21 -7.50 -16.46
C SER A 168 -4.52 -7.56 -17.26
N ALA A 169 -4.83 -8.74 -17.80
CA ALA A 169 -6.08 -8.99 -18.51
C ALA A 169 -7.32 -8.72 -17.64
N GLU A 170 -7.21 -9.00 -16.33
CA GLU A 170 -8.26 -8.78 -15.33
C GLU A 170 -8.38 -7.34 -14.87
N GLY A 171 -7.46 -6.43 -15.30
CA GLY A 171 -7.51 -5.00 -14.98
C GLY A 171 -6.64 -4.58 -13.80
N GLU A 172 -5.79 -5.43 -13.20
CA GLU A 172 -4.78 -4.98 -12.22
C GLU A 172 -3.73 -4.11 -12.91
N ALA A 173 -3.61 -2.86 -12.46
CA ALA A 173 -2.54 -1.95 -12.87
C ALA A 173 -1.39 -1.98 -11.86
N ARG A 174 -0.14 -2.13 -12.33
CA ARG A 174 1.04 -2.28 -11.47
C ARG A 174 2.28 -1.59 -12.03
N LEU A 175 3.01 -0.91 -11.16
CA LEU A 175 4.36 -0.40 -11.37
C LEU A 175 5.31 -1.09 -10.40
N ASP A 176 6.36 -1.73 -10.91
CA ASP A 176 7.40 -2.35 -10.09
C ASP A 176 8.77 -1.71 -10.35
N LEU A 177 9.52 -1.48 -9.28
CA LEU A 177 10.94 -1.15 -9.31
C LEU A 177 11.75 -2.34 -8.80
N PHE A 178 12.81 -2.67 -9.56
CA PHE A 178 13.62 -3.85 -9.31
C PHE A 178 15.06 -3.49 -8.91
N ASP A 179 15.66 -4.32 -8.06
CA ASP A 179 17.08 -4.24 -7.73
C ASP A 179 17.98 -4.78 -8.85
N GLN A 180 19.29 -4.76 -8.63
CA GLN A 180 20.27 -5.26 -9.61
C GLN A 180 20.16 -6.77 -9.90
N LYS A 181 19.50 -7.53 -9.01
CA LYS A 181 19.23 -8.97 -9.19
C LYS A 181 17.90 -9.26 -9.84
N ALA A 182 17.17 -8.20 -10.25
CA ALA A 182 15.79 -8.25 -10.77
C ALA A 182 14.75 -8.76 -9.73
N ASN A 183 15.00 -8.53 -8.43
CA ASN A 183 13.97 -8.71 -7.41
C ASN A 183 13.16 -7.42 -7.31
N ALA A 184 11.84 -7.51 -7.31
CA ALA A 184 10.96 -6.37 -7.05
C ALA A 184 11.23 -5.83 -5.63
N ARG A 185 11.42 -4.51 -5.49
CA ARG A 185 11.70 -3.84 -4.21
C ARG A 185 10.63 -2.83 -3.85
N VAL A 186 9.96 -2.28 -4.84
CA VAL A 186 8.82 -1.38 -4.68
C VAL A 186 7.75 -1.83 -5.66
N GLY A 187 6.52 -1.95 -5.19
CA GLY A 187 5.35 -2.21 -6.01
C GLY A 187 4.26 -1.18 -5.71
N LEU A 188 3.80 -0.47 -6.73
CA LEU A 188 2.58 0.35 -6.66
C LEU A 188 1.53 -0.33 -7.52
N LYS A 189 0.36 -0.61 -6.95
CA LYS A 189 -0.71 -1.29 -7.70
C LYS A 189 -2.10 -0.77 -7.34
N VAL A 190 -2.99 -0.94 -8.28
CA VAL A 190 -4.44 -0.90 -8.06
C VAL A 190 -4.95 -2.28 -8.45
N SER A 191 -5.48 -3.02 -7.48
CA SER A 191 -6.02 -4.36 -7.70
C SER A 191 -7.33 -4.32 -8.50
N VAL A 192 -7.81 -5.48 -8.93
CA VAL A 192 -9.03 -5.62 -9.75
C VAL A 192 -10.27 -5.04 -9.04
N ASP A 193 -10.33 -5.15 -7.72
CA ASP A 193 -11.36 -4.59 -6.85
C ASP A 193 -11.18 -3.09 -6.53
N GLY A 194 -10.23 -2.42 -7.21
CA GLY A 194 -9.99 -0.98 -7.09
C GLY A 194 -9.12 -0.56 -5.90
N VAL A 195 -8.58 -1.49 -5.10
CA VAL A 195 -7.79 -1.17 -3.91
C VAL A 195 -6.37 -0.72 -4.29
N PRO A 196 -5.99 0.55 -4.00
CA PRO A 196 -4.63 1.03 -4.23
C PRO A 196 -3.68 0.57 -3.11
N ARG A 197 -2.45 0.23 -3.48
CA ARG A 197 -1.42 -0.23 -2.54
C ARG A 197 -0.02 0.11 -3.01
N LEU A 198 0.80 0.63 -2.10
CA LEU A 198 2.24 0.78 -2.25
C LEU A 198 2.94 -0.20 -1.29
N ASP A 199 3.78 -1.07 -1.82
CA ASP A 199 4.54 -2.06 -1.06
C ASP A 199 6.04 -1.80 -1.16
N LEU A 200 6.75 -1.88 -0.03
CA LEU A 200 8.19 -2.02 0.04
C LEU A 200 8.50 -3.50 0.32
N LEU A 201 9.24 -4.12 -0.59
CA LEU A 201 9.49 -5.54 -0.60
C LEU A 201 10.92 -5.87 -0.17
N ASP A 202 11.11 -6.94 0.57
CA ASP A 202 12.44 -7.48 0.84
C ASP A 202 12.98 -8.29 -0.36
N HIS A 203 14.15 -8.87 -0.20
CA HIS A 203 14.81 -9.64 -1.26
C HIS A 203 14.08 -10.97 -1.63
N SER A 204 13.19 -11.44 -0.77
CA SER A 204 12.34 -12.61 -1.04
C SER A 204 11.00 -12.27 -1.69
N GLY A 205 10.72 -10.96 -1.91
CA GLY A 205 9.46 -10.47 -2.44
C GLY A 205 8.35 -10.30 -1.39
N MET A 206 8.68 -10.43 -0.09
CA MET A 206 7.74 -10.23 0.99
C MET A 206 7.57 -8.75 1.30
N ALA A 207 6.33 -8.28 1.42
CA ALA A 207 6.04 -6.90 1.81
C ALA A 207 6.44 -6.66 3.27
N ARG A 208 7.36 -5.69 3.49
CA ARG A 208 7.84 -5.27 4.81
C ARG A 208 7.19 -3.99 5.28
N ALA A 209 6.79 -3.16 4.37
CA ALA A 209 5.97 -1.98 4.63
C ALA A 209 4.95 -1.81 3.52
N SER A 210 3.74 -1.41 3.89
CA SER A 210 2.67 -1.16 2.93
C SER A 210 1.88 0.07 3.32
N LEU A 211 1.51 0.87 2.32
CA LEU A 211 0.50 1.91 2.42
C LEU A 211 -0.65 1.50 1.49
N CYS A 212 -1.85 1.36 2.03
CA CYS A 212 -3.00 0.92 1.25
C CYS A 212 -4.30 1.57 1.73
N LEU A 213 -5.28 1.62 0.86
CA LEU A 213 -6.67 1.70 1.28
C LEU A 213 -7.23 0.26 1.36
N LEU A 214 -8.21 0.04 2.18
CA LEU A 214 -9.00 -1.19 2.15
C LEU A 214 -10.21 -1.02 1.21
N ALA A 215 -10.97 -2.09 1.00
CA ALA A 215 -12.17 -2.07 0.17
C ALA A 215 -13.24 -1.08 0.70
N ASP A 216 -13.21 -0.73 1.99
CA ASP A 216 -14.05 0.27 2.64
C ASP A 216 -13.38 1.66 2.73
N GLU A 217 -12.34 1.91 1.90
CA GLU A 217 -11.57 3.15 1.78
C GLU A 217 -10.79 3.54 3.05
N GLN A 218 -10.66 2.66 4.03
CA GLN A 218 -9.86 2.93 5.23
C GLN A 218 -8.35 2.96 4.93
N PRO A 219 -7.65 4.08 5.16
CA PRO A 219 -6.21 4.15 4.95
C PRO A 219 -5.46 3.37 6.03
N ARG A 220 -4.43 2.62 5.61
CA ARG A 220 -3.53 1.86 6.49
C ARG A 220 -2.08 1.99 6.10
N ILE A 221 -1.23 2.07 7.13
CA ILE A 221 0.20 1.77 7.02
C ILE A 221 0.44 0.47 7.80
N LEU A 222 1.09 -0.49 7.16
CA LEU A 222 1.38 -1.80 7.74
C LEU A 222 2.89 -2.02 7.74
N LEU A 223 3.43 -2.55 8.83
CA LEU A 223 4.82 -2.98 8.92
C LEU A 223 4.87 -4.47 9.27
N GLY A 224 5.56 -5.24 8.42
CA GLY A 224 5.70 -6.69 8.55
C GLY A 224 7.09 -7.12 9.03
N ASP A 225 7.14 -8.25 9.75
CA ASP A 225 8.40 -8.91 10.10
C ASP A 225 8.95 -9.74 8.92
N GLN A 226 10.10 -10.38 9.12
CA GLN A 226 10.76 -11.19 8.09
C GLN A 226 9.91 -12.37 7.58
N ASN A 227 8.87 -12.77 8.30
CA ASN A 227 7.96 -13.85 7.93
C ASN A 227 6.66 -13.30 7.29
N GLY A 228 6.57 -11.98 7.04
CA GLY A 228 5.39 -11.31 6.48
C GLY A 228 4.26 -11.08 7.49
N LYS A 229 4.46 -11.41 8.79
CA LYS A 229 3.46 -11.13 9.83
C LYS A 229 3.43 -9.64 10.14
N ILE A 230 2.26 -9.04 10.18
CA ILE A 230 2.08 -7.64 10.57
C ILE A 230 2.48 -7.47 12.03
N ARG A 231 3.36 -6.49 12.30
CA ARG A 231 3.88 -6.14 13.63
C ARG A 231 3.45 -4.77 14.09
N ALA A 232 3.14 -3.87 13.17
CA ALA A 232 2.57 -2.57 13.47
C ALA A 232 1.56 -2.17 12.39
N SER A 233 0.50 -1.49 12.80
CA SER A 233 -0.53 -0.96 11.91
C SER A 233 -0.95 0.43 12.39
N LEU A 234 -0.85 1.43 11.51
CA LEU A 234 -1.50 2.73 11.68
C LEU A 234 -2.74 2.77 10.77
N ARG A 235 -3.89 3.19 11.31
CA ARG A 235 -5.15 3.16 10.57
C ARG A 235 -6.07 4.33 10.95
N VAL A 236 -6.93 4.70 10.01
CA VAL A 236 -8.11 5.52 10.25
C VAL A 236 -9.33 4.67 9.92
N LEU A 237 -10.30 4.63 10.83
CA LEU A 237 -11.53 3.87 10.66
C LEU A 237 -12.63 4.73 10.03
N THR A 238 -13.71 4.09 9.55
CA THR A 238 -14.84 4.77 8.89
C THR A 238 -15.59 5.73 9.83
N ASP A 239 -15.57 5.47 11.15
CA ASP A 239 -16.12 6.36 12.17
C ASP A 239 -15.21 7.54 12.53
N GLY A 240 -14.04 7.67 11.86
CA GLY A 240 -13.04 8.69 12.12
C GLY A 240 -12.06 8.35 13.25
N ALA A 241 -12.22 7.23 13.95
CA ALA A 241 -11.26 6.78 14.95
C ALA A 241 -9.88 6.48 14.30
N THR A 242 -8.81 6.87 14.99
CA THR A 242 -7.43 6.63 14.52
C THR A 242 -6.68 5.76 15.52
N GLY A 243 -5.71 4.98 15.03
CA GLY A 243 -4.94 4.15 15.95
C GLY A 243 -3.66 3.57 15.38
N LEU A 244 -2.63 3.56 16.22
CA LEU A 244 -1.42 2.77 16.07
C LEU A 244 -1.58 1.50 16.91
N VAL A 245 -1.41 0.33 16.29
CA VAL A 245 -1.46 -0.97 16.97
C VAL A 245 -0.13 -1.67 16.78
N LEU A 246 0.45 -2.15 17.86
CA LEU A 246 1.64 -3.00 17.91
C LEU A 246 1.24 -4.43 18.24
N MET A 247 1.79 -5.38 17.49
CA MET A 247 1.44 -6.79 17.60
C MET A 247 2.62 -7.64 18.06
N ASN A 248 2.36 -8.65 18.86
CA ASN A 248 3.35 -9.63 19.27
C ASN A 248 3.71 -10.59 18.11
N GLN A 249 4.62 -11.53 18.36
CA GLN A 249 5.07 -12.52 17.37
C GLN A 249 3.94 -13.44 16.84
N ASN A 250 2.84 -13.55 17.58
CA ASN A 250 1.68 -14.37 17.20
C ASN A 250 0.64 -13.57 16.38
N GLY A 251 0.82 -12.24 16.26
CA GLY A 251 -0.11 -11.34 15.57
C GLY A 251 -1.20 -10.77 16.47
N TYR A 252 -1.09 -10.96 17.80
CA TYR A 252 -2.05 -10.39 18.76
C TYR A 252 -1.66 -8.96 19.15
N PRO A 253 -2.61 -8.03 19.25
CA PRO A 253 -2.38 -6.69 19.76
C PRO A 253 -1.81 -6.72 21.19
N CYS A 254 -0.64 -6.12 21.41
CA CYS A 254 -0.02 -6.00 22.74
C CYS A 254 0.17 -4.55 23.19
N GLY A 255 0.04 -3.60 22.28
CA GLY A 255 0.05 -2.18 22.59
C GLY A 255 -0.74 -1.40 21.56
N SER A 256 -1.52 -0.42 21.98
CA SER A 256 -2.19 0.49 21.06
C SER A 256 -2.25 1.90 21.62
N PHE A 257 -2.06 2.86 20.72
CA PHE A 257 -2.42 4.25 20.95
C PHE A 257 -3.55 4.59 19.97
N ARG A 258 -4.67 5.07 20.48
CA ARG A 258 -5.84 5.36 19.66
C ARG A 258 -6.54 6.65 20.09
N VAL A 259 -7.21 7.28 19.15
CA VAL A 259 -8.19 8.33 19.40
C VAL A 259 -9.51 7.80 18.87
N SER A 260 -10.50 7.67 19.73
CA SER A 260 -11.85 7.20 19.37
C SER A 260 -12.60 8.27 18.56
N ALA A 261 -13.72 7.92 17.94
CA ALA A 261 -14.54 8.83 17.13
C ALA A 261 -15.05 10.07 17.91
N ASP A 262 -15.22 9.93 19.22
CA ASP A 262 -15.60 11.02 20.15
C ASP A 262 -14.42 11.92 20.56
N GLY A 263 -13.23 11.68 20.00
CA GLY A 263 -12.00 12.42 20.32
C GLY A 263 -11.26 11.90 21.55
N THR A 264 -11.71 10.85 22.23
CA THR A 264 -11.07 10.29 23.43
C THR A 264 -9.75 9.58 23.11
N PRO A 265 -8.59 10.09 23.57
CA PRO A 265 -7.30 9.40 23.38
C PRO A 265 -7.12 8.31 24.44
N ALA A 266 -6.51 7.19 24.03
CA ALA A 266 -6.18 6.08 24.91
C ALA A 266 -4.86 5.40 24.51
N LEU A 267 -4.01 5.08 25.51
CA LEU A 267 -2.91 4.15 25.40
C LEU A 267 -3.29 2.86 26.15
N ILE A 268 -3.22 1.73 25.45
CA ILE A 268 -3.63 0.42 25.98
C ILE A 268 -2.46 -0.54 25.86
N LEU A 269 -2.16 -1.26 26.92
CA LEU A 269 -1.20 -2.36 26.95
C LEU A 269 -1.95 -3.65 27.31
N SER A 270 -1.74 -4.68 26.50
CA SER A 270 -2.38 -6.00 26.67
C SER A 270 -1.33 -7.09 26.87
N ASP A 271 -1.69 -8.15 27.53
CA ASP A 271 -0.87 -9.35 27.68
C ASP A 271 -0.94 -10.24 26.41
N HIS A 272 -0.26 -11.37 26.45
CA HIS A 272 -0.20 -12.34 25.35
C HIS A 272 -1.55 -13.04 25.07
N ASN A 273 -2.53 -12.91 25.95
CA ASN A 273 -3.91 -13.41 25.80
C ASN A 273 -4.88 -12.30 25.35
N GLU A 274 -4.36 -11.16 24.88
CA GLU A 274 -5.13 -9.98 24.47
C GLU A 274 -5.88 -9.27 25.59
N ARG A 275 -5.65 -9.65 26.86
CA ARG A 275 -6.29 -9.02 28.01
C ARG A 275 -5.62 -7.68 28.29
N THR A 276 -6.43 -6.66 28.48
CA THR A 276 -5.92 -5.33 28.87
C THR A 276 -5.29 -5.41 30.26
N ARG A 277 -4.03 -4.94 30.39
CA ARG A 277 -3.27 -4.92 31.66
C ARG A 277 -3.02 -3.52 32.17
N ALA A 278 -2.93 -2.54 31.29
CA ALA A 278 -2.81 -1.13 31.64
C ALA A 278 -3.50 -0.26 30.60
N GLN A 279 -4.14 0.80 31.06
CA GLN A 279 -4.78 1.77 30.20
C GLN A 279 -4.59 3.19 30.75
N LEU A 280 -4.15 4.10 29.89
CA LEU A 280 -4.18 5.55 30.12
C LEU A 280 -5.15 6.15 29.10
N ARG A 281 -6.13 6.92 29.55
CA ARG A 281 -7.09 7.61 28.67
C ARG A 281 -7.43 9.00 29.21
N VAL A 282 -7.94 9.85 28.34
CA VAL A 282 -8.62 11.07 28.72
C VAL A 282 -10.08 10.89 28.37
N MET A 283 -10.97 11.07 29.34
CA MET A 283 -12.42 10.91 29.17
C MET A 283 -13.00 12.08 28.35
N PRO A 284 -14.21 11.96 27.76
CA PRO A 284 -14.85 13.09 27.09
C PRO A 284 -15.05 14.33 27.98
N SER A 285 -15.11 14.14 29.33
CA SER A 285 -15.13 15.25 30.32
C SER A 285 -13.79 16.00 30.41
N GLY A 286 -12.71 15.48 29.81
CA GLY A 286 -11.34 15.98 29.96
C GLY A 286 -10.55 15.31 31.06
N ASP A 287 -11.13 14.41 31.84
CA ASP A 287 -10.52 13.77 33.01
C ASP A 287 -9.48 12.73 32.58
N PRO A 288 -8.19 12.87 32.96
CA PRO A 288 -7.19 11.83 32.75
C PRO A 288 -7.39 10.67 33.72
N PHE A 289 -7.21 9.47 33.20
CA PHE A 289 -7.54 8.24 33.90
C PHE A 289 -6.49 7.16 33.57
N PHE A 290 -5.86 6.58 34.60
CA PHE A 290 -4.92 5.47 34.46
C PHE A 290 -5.41 4.26 35.25
N THR A 291 -5.46 3.10 34.63
CA THR A 291 -5.90 1.86 35.26
C THR A 291 -4.90 0.74 35.02
N LEU A 292 -4.62 -0.02 36.06
CA LEU A 292 -3.98 -1.33 36.00
C LEU A 292 -5.01 -2.43 36.29
N PHE A 293 -5.01 -3.45 35.45
CA PHE A 293 -5.96 -4.57 35.54
C PHE A 293 -5.26 -5.84 36.01
N ASP A 294 -5.99 -6.63 36.78
CA ASP A 294 -5.60 -7.98 37.15
C ASP A 294 -5.71 -8.93 35.94
N PRO A 295 -5.28 -10.23 36.06
CA PRO A 295 -5.41 -11.20 34.99
C PRO A 295 -6.84 -11.51 34.56
N ASN A 296 -7.85 -11.14 35.33
CA ASN A 296 -9.27 -11.32 35.03
C ASN A 296 -9.94 -10.05 34.49
N GLU A 297 -9.12 -9.06 34.09
CA GLU A 297 -9.56 -7.73 33.61
C GLU A 297 -10.39 -6.93 34.63
N LYS A 298 -10.18 -7.20 35.93
CA LYS A 298 -10.69 -6.37 37.02
C LYS A 298 -9.73 -5.24 37.29
N SER A 299 -10.26 -4.03 37.53
CA SER A 299 -9.45 -2.89 37.94
C SER A 299 -8.78 -3.15 39.30
N GLY A 300 -7.47 -3.25 39.34
CA GLY A 300 -6.69 -3.39 40.55
C GLY A 300 -6.20 -2.06 41.10
N VAL A 301 -5.81 -1.14 40.22
CA VAL A 301 -5.35 0.21 40.55
C VAL A 301 -6.00 1.20 39.61
N GLU A 302 -6.45 2.32 40.17
CA GLU A 302 -7.03 3.42 39.40
C GLU A 302 -6.46 4.76 39.92
N LEU A 303 -5.88 5.54 39.02
CA LEU A 303 -5.45 6.91 39.29
C LEU A 303 -6.22 7.87 38.40
N ARG A 304 -6.81 8.90 38.96
CA ARG A 304 -7.61 9.88 38.21
C ARG A 304 -7.45 11.31 38.75
N VAL A 305 -7.67 12.26 37.85
CA VAL A 305 -7.89 13.66 38.14
C VAL A 305 -9.26 14.01 37.54
N GLN A 306 -10.16 14.59 38.33
CA GLN A 306 -11.48 14.98 37.86
C GLN A 306 -11.53 16.45 37.46
N SER A 307 -12.52 16.83 36.68
CA SER A 307 -12.72 18.19 36.19
C SER A 307 -12.97 19.22 37.28
N ASP A 308 -13.43 18.78 38.48
CA ASP A 308 -13.58 19.61 39.67
C ASP A 308 -12.24 19.84 40.43
N GLY A 309 -11.12 19.28 39.90
CA GLY A 309 -9.78 19.34 40.51
C GLY A 309 -9.52 18.25 41.56
N SER A 310 -10.50 17.41 41.88
CA SER A 310 -10.25 16.29 42.80
C SER A 310 -9.36 15.23 42.17
N THR A 311 -8.52 14.60 43.01
CA THR A 311 -7.60 13.53 42.58
C THR A 311 -7.80 12.29 43.41
N GLY A 312 -7.55 11.11 42.85
CA GLY A 312 -7.71 9.87 43.61
C GLY A 312 -6.82 8.74 43.12
N LEU A 313 -6.32 7.96 44.06
CA LEU A 313 -5.68 6.67 43.88
C LEU A 313 -6.55 5.61 44.57
N LYS A 314 -7.14 4.73 43.79
CA LYS A 314 -7.97 3.65 44.23
C LYS A 314 -7.23 2.33 44.11
N LEU A 315 -7.26 1.50 45.14
CA LEU A 315 -6.78 0.14 45.14
C LEU A 315 -7.96 -0.80 45.33
N ALA A 316 -8.09 -1.80 44.48
CA ALA A 316 -9.17 -2.79 44.51
C ALA A 316 -8.60 -4.21 44.66
N ASP A 317 -9.42 -5.11 45.14
CA ASP A 317 -9.10 -6.54 45.24
C ASP A 317 -9.35 -7.28 43.90
N GLN A 318 -9.10 -8.60 43.92
CA GLN A 318 -9.30 -9.48 42.77
C GLN A 318 -10.76 -9.53 42.23
N ASN A 319 -11.74 -9.03 42.99
CA ASN A 319 -13.13 -8.94 42.58
C ASN A 319 -13.47 -7.55 41.99
N GLY A 320 -12.47 -6.63 41.96
CA GLY A 320 -12.65 -5.24 41.57
C GLY A 320 -13.31 -4.38 42.66
N GLN A 321 -13.42 -4.91 43.89
CA GLN A 321 -13.96 -4.16 45.02
C GLN A 321 -12.91 -3.25 45.63
N GLU A 322 -13.23 -1.97 45.82
CA GLU A 322 -12.36 -0.98 46.42
C GLU A 322 -11.97 -1.40 47.86
N ARG A 323 -10.64 -1.33 48.17
CA ARG A 323 -10.05 -1.65 49.47
C ARG A 323 -9.37 -0.46 50.09
N ALA A 324 -8.84 0.41 49.28
CA ALA A 324 -8.23 1.65 49.77
C ALA A 324 -8.45 2.76 48.72
N ASN A 325 -8.66 3.97 49.21
CA ASN A 325 -8.78 5.17 48.42
C ASN A 325 -8.00 6.31 49.07
N LEU A 326 -6.98 6.79 48.41
CA LEU A 326 -6.28 8.01 48.76
C LEU A 326 -6.78 9.11 47.81
N PHE A 327 -7.21 10.23 48.36
CA PHE A 327 -7.83 11.29 47.56
C PHE A 327 -7.50 12.67 48.05
N ILE A 328 -7.61 13.66 47.18
CA ILE A 328 -7.71 15.08 47.51
C ILE A 328 -9.03 15.56 46.92
N LEU A 329 -9.89 16.11 47.75
CA LEU A 329 -11.17 16.68 47.28
C LEU A 329 -10.97 18.01 46.57
N ALA A 330 -12.00 18.49 45.86
CA ALA A 330 -11.96 19.76 45.13
C ALA A 330 -11.67 20.98 46.02
N ASN A 331 -11.99 20.90 47.31
CA ASN A 331 -11.67 21.93 48.31
C ASN A 331 -10.27 21.80 48.92
N GLY A 332 -9.42 20.91 48.38
CA GLY A 332 -8.04 20.66 48.81
C GLY A 332 -7.89 19.71 49.99
N ALA A 333 -8.99 19.14 50.53
CA ALA A 333 -8.94 18.24 51.70
C ALA A 333 -8.37 16.85 51.29
N PRO A 334 -7.21 16.42 51.78
CA PRO A 334 -6.69 15.07 51.56
C PRO A 334 -7.36 14.07 52.49
N GLY A 335 -7.52 12.81 51.97
CA GLY A 335 -8.09 11.74 52.76
C GLY A 335 -7.62 10.35 52.33
N LEU A 336 -7.63 9.43 53.25
CA LEU A 336 -7.41 8.00 53.05
C LEU A 336 -8.57 7.24 53.68
N VAL A 337 -9.18 6.34 52.89
CA VAL A 337 -10.22 5.44 53.37
C VAL A 337 -9.82 4.00 53.10
N LEU A 338 -10.03 3.12 54.09
CA LEU A 338 -9.83 1.68 53.96
C LEU A 338 -11.18 0.94 54.14
N TYR A 339 -11.41 -0.08 53.35
CA TYR A 339 -12.62 -0.89 53.32
C TYR A 339 -12.36 -2.36 53.60
N ASN A 340 -13.30 -3.05 54.22
CA ASN A 340 -13.24 -4.50 54.36
C ASN A 340 -13.80 -5.22 53.10
N GLN A 341 -13.86 -6.55 53.16
CA GLN A 341 -14.35 -7.40 52.07
C GLN A 341 -15.81 -7.17 51.68
N HIS A 342 -16.63 -6.58 52.57
CA HIS A 342 -18.01 -6.25 52.35
C HIS A 342 -18.20 -4.78 51.91
N HIS A 343 -17.12 -4.07 51.59
CA HIS A 343 -17.08 -2.64 51.25
C HIS A 343 -17.58 -1.74 52.41
N ASN A 344 -17.49 -2.20 53.65
CA ASN A 344 -17.72 -1.38 54.83
C ASN A 344 -16.42 -0.61 55.17
N MET A 345 -16.52 0.68 55.41
CA MET A 345 -15.40 1.51 55.87
C MET A 345 -14.83 0.92 57.17
N ARG A 346 -13.50 0.82 57.25
CA ARG A 346 -12.76 0.32 58.42
C ARG A 346 -11.87 1.37 59.04
N ALA A 347 -11.32 2.25 58.24
CA ALA A 347 -10.54 3.38 58.68
C ALA A 347 -10.70 4.55 57.72
N LYS A 348 -10.77 5.75 58.25
CA LYS A 348 -10.79 7.00 57.49
C LYS A 348 -9.89 8.03 58.17
N LEU A 349 -8.94 8.59 57.43
CA LEU A 349 -8.13 9.73 57.81
C LEU A 349 -8.43 10.87 56.87
N VAL A 350 -8.82 12.02 57.36
CA VAL A 350 -9.15 13.20 56.55
C VAL A 350 -8.65 14.46 57.26
N ALA A 351 -7.96 15.31 56.50
CA ALA A 351 -7.68 16.67 56.92
C ALA A 351 -8.62 17.62 56.14
N LEU A 352 -9.56 18.24 56.84
CA LEU A 352 -10.51 19.14 56.24
C LEU A 352 -9.93 20.51 55.94
N ALA A 353 -10.54 21.26 55.03
CA ALA A 353 -10.08 22.57 54.60
C ALA A 353 -10.19 23.63 55.73
N ASP A 354 -11.01 23.40 56.74
CA ASP A 354 -11.14 24.25 57.92
C ASP A 354 -10.04 24.02 58.97
N GLY A 355 -9.10 23.09 58.66
CA GLY A 355 -7.99 22.71 59.53
C GLY A 355 -8.28 21.57 60.48
N GLN A 356 -9.48 21.00 60.47
CA GLN A 356 -9.79 19.82 61.27
C GLN A 356 -9.09 18.57 60.69
N LEU A 357 -8.46 17.78 61.56
CA LEU A 357 -7.94 16.46 61.26
C LEU A 357 -8.74 15.41 61.98
N SER A 358 -9.21 14.37 61.26
CA SER A 358 -9.94 13.25 61.89
C SER A 358 -9.39 11.90 61.46
N LEU A 359 -9.23 11.00 62.40
CA LEU A 359 -9.01 9.58 62.19
C LEU A 359 -10.22 8.83 62.81
N GLU A 360 -10.88 8.04 61.97
CA GLU A 360 -12.01 7.22 62.37
C GLU A 360 -11.69 5.74 62.14
N LEU A 361 -11.97 4.90 63.14
CA LEU A 361 -11.85 3.45 63.07
C LEU A 361 -13.21 2.81 63.30
N ALA A 362 -13.62 1.95 62.38
CA ALA A 362 -14.92 1.29 62.44
C ALA A 362 -14.78 -0.24 62.58
N ASP A 363 -15.84 -0.87 63.11
CA ASP A 363 -15.92 -2.32 63.17
C ASP A 363 -16.19 -2.98 61.83
N GLN A 364 -16.37 -4.31 61.78
CA GLN A 364 -16.62 -5.05 60.55
C GLN A 364 -17.89 -4.65 59.81
N ASN A 365 -18.85 -4.03 60.47
CA ASN A 365 -20.12 -3.56 59.95
C ASN A 365 -20.05 -2.10 59.46
N GLY A 366 -18.92 -1.42 59.66
CA GLY A 366 -18.74 0.00 59.34
C GLY A 366 -19.24 0.95 60.46
N THR A 367 -19.58 0.42 61.64
CA THR A 367 -19.95 1.24 62.80
C THR A 367 -18.69 1.87 63.43
N SER A 368 -18.66 3.18 63.58
CA SER A 368 -17.53 3.89 64.19
C SER A 368 -17.33 3.44 65.65
N ARG A 369 -16.09 3.04 65.97
CA ARG A 369 -15.72 2.49 67.30
C ARG A 369 -14.66 3.33 68.01
N ALA A 370 -13.87 4.04 67.26
CA ALA A 370 -12.89 4.97 67.83
C ALA A 370 -12.69 6.16 66.87
N GLY A 371 -12.64 7.33 67.39
CA GLY A 371 -12.37 8.56 66.66
C GLY A 371 -11.31 9.41 67.36
N LEU A 372 -10.32 9.91 66.63
CA LEU A 372 -9.38 10.94 67.04
C LEU A 372 -9.62 12.19 66.20
N VAL A 373 -9.92 13.30 66.83
CA VAL A 373 -10.16 14.56 66.12
C VAL A 373 -9.28 15.64 66.69
N VAL A 374 -8.70 16.44 65.82
CA VAL A 374 -8.04 17.71 66.17
C VAL A 374 -8.78 18.80 65.43
N LEU A 375 -9.38 19.71 66.18
CA LEU A 375 -10.13 20.84 65.64
C LEU A 375 -9.23 22.00 65.25
N ALA A 376 -9.69 22.87 64.35
CA ALA A 376 -8.96 24.06 63.90
C ALA A 376 -8.58 25.03 65.05
N ASN A 377 -9.33 25.06 66.13
CA ASN A 377 -9.06 25.87 67.31
C ASN A 377 -8.06 25.20 68.27
N GLY A 378 -7.46 24.07 67.93
CA GLY A 378 -6.49 23.33 68.72
C GLY A 378 -7.08 22.35 69.72
N ALA A 379 -8.42 22.30 69.92
CA ALA A 379 -9.04 21.28 70.75
C ALA A 379 -8.85 19.89 70.09
N SER A 380 -8.62 18.87 70.91
CA SER A 380 -8.47 17.50 70.42
C SER A 380 -9.34 16.54 71.25
N SER A 381 -9.82 15.50 70.59
CA SER A 381 -10.59 14.45 71.29
C SER A 381 -10.24 13.04 70.78
N LEU A 382 -10.23 12.09 71.69
CA LEU A 382 -10.29 10.66 71.43
C LEU A 382 -11.61 10.12 71.99
N GLU A 383 -12.44 9.58 71.10
CA GLU A 383 -13.72 8.97 71.46
C GLU A 383 -13.68 7.48 71.26
N LEU A 384 -14.27 6.71 72.17
CA LEU A 384 -14.50 5.28 72.05
C LEU A 384 -16.00 5.03 72.16
N ALA A 385 -16.54 4.22 71.21
CA ALA A 385 -17.96 3.93 71.10
C ALA A 385 -18.27 2.44 71.27
N ASP A 386 -19.50 2.16 71.69
CA ASP A 386 -20.02 0.78 71.78
C ASP A 386 -20.37 0.19 70.38
N GLU A 387 -20.92 -1.00 70.39
CA GLU A 387 -21.31 -1.74 69.16
C GLU A 387 -22.41 -1.01 68.35
N ASN A 388 -23.15 -0.11 68.93
CA ASN A 388 -24.17 0.70 68.32
C ASN A 388 -23.66 2.08 67.87
N GLY A 389 -22.34 2.38 68.05
CA GLY A 389 -21.75 3.66 67.74
C GLY A 389 -22.03 4.74 68.80
N LYS A 390 -22.55 4.38 69.99
CA LYS A 390 -22.79 5.34 71.08
C LYS A 390 -21.47 5.58 71.82
N PRO A 391 -21.07 6.86 72.09
CA PRO A 391 -19.89 7.18 72.88
C PRO A 391 -19.93 6.54 74.28
N ARG A 392 -18.82 5.92 74.67
CA ARG A 392 -18.61 5.29 75.98
C ARG A 392 -17.46 5.96 76.78
N ALA A 393 -16.48 6.46 76.09
CA ALA A 393 -15.41 7.21 76.68
C ALA A 393 -14.98 8.33 75.77
N SER A 394 -14.67 9.48 76.32
CA SER A 394 -14.13 10.64 75.62
C SER A 394 -13.00 11.27 76.42
N LEU A 395 -11.83 11.36 75.82
CA LEU A 395 -10.68 12.13 76.36
C LEU A 395 -10.52 13.37 75.47
N VAL A 396 -10.65 14.54 76.08
CA VAL A 396 -10.67 15.82 75.37
C VAL A 396 -9.61 16.75 75.93
N THR A 397 -8.90 17.47 75.07
CA THR A 397 -8.15 18.68 75.43
C THR A 397 -8.88 19.86 74.81
N LEU A 398 -9.41 20.74 75.60
CA LEU A 398 -10.12 21.94 75.12
C LEU A 398 -9.15 22.95 74.49
N ALA A 399 -9.66 23.94 73.76
CA ALA A 399 -8.84 24.95 73.09
C ALA A 399 -8.01 25.80 74.07
N ASP A 400 -8.41 25.89 75.32
CA ASP A 400 -7.66 26.58 76.43
C ASP A 400 -6.62 25.68 77.09
N GLY A 401 -6.45 24.42 76.60
CA GLY A 401 -5.51 23.43 77.14
C GLY A 401 -6.10 22.58 78.26
N THR A 402 -7.34 22.81 78.69
CA THR A 402 -7.96 22.09 79.84
C THR A 402 -8.21 20.64 79.42
N PRO A 403 -7.67 19.61 80.08
CA PRO A 403 -7.96 18.20 79.83
C PRO A 403 -9.33 17.81 80.41
N ARG A 404 -10.01 16.86 79.81
CA ARG A 404 -11.27 16.31 80.29
C ARG A 404 -11.43 14.83 79.93
N LEU A 405 -11.83 14.03 80.89
CA LEU A 405 -12.22 12.63 80.66
C LEU A 405 -13.70 12.47 81.03
N ASP A 406 -14.49 12.02 80.05
CA ASP A 406 -15.91 11.68 80.25
C ASP A 406 -16.12 10.19 79.99
N LEU A 407 -16.85 9.50 80.90
CA LEU A 407 -17.34 8.14 80.71
C LEU A 407 -18.85 8.17 80.73
N PHE A 408 -19.49 7.33 79.85
CA PHE A 408 -20.95 7.31 79.64
C PHE A 408 -21.53 5.91 79.89
N ASP A 409 -22.75 5.85 80.45
CA ASP A 409 -23.53 4.62 80.57
C ASP A 409 -24.12 4.19 79.19
N GLU A 410 -24.89 3.09 79.24
CA GLU A 410 -25.56 2.55 78.07
C GLU A 410 -26.60 3.50 77.46
N ASN A 411 -27.10 4.43 78.20
CA ASN A 411 -28.09 5.43 77.79
C ASN A 411 -27.42 6.74 77.32
N GLY A 412 -26.08 6.83 77.35
CA GLY A 412 -25.31 8.02 77.00
C GLY A 412 -25.24 9.08 78.09
N LYS A 413 -25.66 8.72 79.34
CA LYS A 413 -25.54 9.61 80.49
C LYS A 413 -24.15 9.54 81.09
N GLY A 414 -23.50 10.70 81.31
CA GLY A 414 -22.22 10.76 81.96
C GLY A 414 -22.20 10.15 83.34
N VAL A 415 -21.37 9.11 83.55
CA VAL A 415 -21.23 8.41 84.87
C VAL A 415 -19.91 8.78 85.54
N PHE A 416 -18.95 9.35 84.82
CA PHE A 416 -17.74 9.89 85.36
C PHE A 416 -17.28 11.11 84.55
N LYS A 417 -16.81 12.11 85.19
CA LYS A 417 -16.23 13.30 84.58
C LYS A 417 -15.07 13.79 85.42
N ALA A 418 -13.91 13.93 84.85
CA ALA A 418 -12.73 14.52 85.47
C ALA A 418 -12.26 15.72 84.62
N PRO A 419 -11.73 16.77 85.28
CA PRO A 419 -11.13 17.87 84.58
C PRO A 419 -9.91 17.43 83.80
#